data_e2e717dfabf5c29a7cd0a103fd8abfa4
#
_entry.id   e2e717dfabf5c29a7cd0a103fd8abfa4
#
_cell.length_a   1.000
_cell.length_b   1.000
_cell.length_c   1.000
_cell.angle_alpha   90.00
_cell.angle_beta   90.00
_cell.angle_gamma   90.00
#
_symmetry.space_group_name_H-M   'P 1'
#
loop_
_entity.id
_entity.type
_entity.pdbx_description
1 polymer ?
#
loop_
_entity_poly.entity_id
_entity_poly.type
_entity_poly.pdbx_seq_one_letter_code
_entity_poly.pdbx_strand_id
1 'polypeptide(L)'
;MKEPRGYEYTTDLLVVGCGFSGMWAAMRAKDFLDDVLVVDKGPRDWGGLGGLSGGDMIVKQPDMNLDDLLDDLVYYYDGLADQKLLGQILTQSYDRFMDFENWGHKFVRNDKGELCFIPQRALDYMRFYYYHPYGMGGIDKARLLKRECEKRGVRRLGRVVITDVITDGERVTGAVGFHAQSGKPVYIRARAVLLATNTGGWKPSYHQNTPASEGVSIAWNAGCAMRNFEFWKVWNVPVDFAWEGQTGLLPKGARFLNNKGEDFMLKYSPKFGAKADPHYNTRGMICEVRAGNGPILFDCSKMSAEDVETRRPRAGWMGLNDKKLRAMGMDFFAQKLEWMPQVRHTYGGIVADLDGATAIKGLYAAGLARNPDPGVYMGGWATCITATTGYSAGEAAARFVEGHDARPLRQGLCR
;
A
#
# COMPACT_ATOMS: atom_id res chain seq x y z
N MET A 1 -26.93 32.65 -15.42
CA MET A 1 -26.86 31.19 -15.42
C MET A 1 -27.15 30.72 -13.98
N LYS A 2 -28.14 29.83 -13.79
CA LYS A 2 -28.35 29.23 -12.47
C LYS A 2 -27.09 28.38 -12.15
N GLU A 3 -26.47 28.64 -11.01
CA GLU A 3 -25.35 27.82 -10.55
C GLU A 3 -25.76 26.33 -10.57
N PRO A 4 -24.87 25.43 -11.01
CA PRO A 4 -25.19 24.00 -11.00
C PRO A 4 -25.38 23.58 -9.54
N ARG A 5 -26.58 23.13 -9.17
CA ARG A 5 -26.84 22.53 -7.87
C ARG A 5 -25.87 21.36 -7.68
N GLY A 6 -25.06 21.40 -6.63
CA GLY A 6 -24.15 20.33 -6.25
C GLY A 6 -24.89 19.08 -5.77
N TYR A 7 -24.13 18.02 -5.49
CA TYR A 7 -24.65 16.84 -4.80
C TYR A 7 -24.43 16.99 -3.30
N GLU A 8 -25.45 16.71 -2.52
CA GLU A 8 -25.39 16.75 -1.06
C GLU A 8 -25.66 15.36 -0.48
N TYR A 9 -24.83 14.95 0.47
CA TYR A 9 -24.93 13.67 1.17
C TYR A 9 -24.78 13.89 2.68
N THR A 10 -25.32 12.95 3.45
CA THR A 10 -25.12 12.89 4.91
C THR A 10 -24.75 11.46 5.28
N THR A 11 -23.88 11.30 6.27
CA THR A 11 -23.46 10.01 6.82
C THR A 11 -22.94 10.20 8.24
N ASP A 12 -22.91 9.14 9.03
CA ASP A 12 -22.25 9.14 10.35
C ASP A 12 -20.74 9.14 10.18
N LEU A 13 -20.20 8.22 9.39
CA LEU A 13 -18.78 8.16 9.06
C LEU A 13 -18.57 8.25 7.55
N LEU A 14 -17.76 9.22 7.13
CA LEU A 14 -17.24 9.30 5.78
C LEU A 14 -15.86 8.66 5.70
N VAL A 15 -15.69 7.66 4.84
CA VAL A 15 -14.39 7.08 4.49
C VAL A 15 -13.98 7.56 3.10
N VAL A 16 -12.84 8.22 2.99
CA VAL A 16 -12.28 8.73 1.74
C VAL A 16 -11.23 7.75 1.21
N GLY A 17 -11.55 7.09 0.11
CA GLY A 17 -10.75 6.04 -0.54
C GLY A 17 -11.36 4.64 -0.38
N CYS A 18 -11.71 4.01 -1.51
CA CYS A 18 -12.27 2.65 -1.58
C CYS A 18 -11.19 1.59 -1.88
N GLY A 19 -9.96 1.81 -1.39
CA GLY A 19 -8.88 0.81 -1.39
C GLY A 19 -9.03 -0.18 -0.23
N PHE A 20 -8.06 -1.08 -0.08
CA PHE A 20 -8.09 -2.08 1.01
C PHE A 20 -8.35 -1.44 2.38
N SER A 21 -7.59 -0.42 2.73
CA SER A 21 -7.72 0.24 4.03
C SER A 21 -9.11 0.84 4.27
N GLY A 22 -9.66 1.56 3.28
CA GLY A 22 -10.98 2.17 3.40
C GLY A 22 -12.10 1.13 3.49
N MET A 23 -12.00 0.03 2.76
CA MET A 23 -12.98 -1.08 2.86
C MET A 23 -12.91 -1.76 4.23
N TRP A 24 -11.71 -2.03 4.75
CA TRP A 24 -11.55 -2.57 6.12
C TRP A 24 -12.14 -1.63 7.16
N ALA A 25 -11.84 -0.33 7.07
CA ALA A 25 -12.38 0.66 7.99
C ALA A 25 -13.91 0.74 7.94
N ALA A 26 -14.47 0.78 6.74
CA ALA A 26 -15.91 0.86 6.57
C ALA A 26 -16.64 -0.40 7.08
N MET A 27 -16.10 -1.59 6.81
CA MET A 27 -16.68 -2.84 7.33
C MET A 27 -16.66 -2.89 8.84
N ARG A 28 -15.54 -2.51 9.47
CA ARG A 28 -15.44 -2.51 10.92
C ARG A 28 -16.34 -1.45 11.56
N ALA A 29 -16.44 -0.27 10.95
CA ALA A 29 -17.33 0.79 11.43
C ALA A 29 -18.81 0.37 11.38
N LYS A 30 -19.19 -0.48 10.41
CA LYS A 30 -20.57 -1.02 10.29
C LYS A 30 -20.96 -1.95 11.45
N ASP A 31 -20.01 -2.44 12.24
CA ASP A 31 -20.33 -3.19 13.46
C ASP A 31 -20.88 -2.27 14.58
N PHE A 32 -20.76 -0.95 14.44
CA PHE A 32 -21.17 0.07 15.42
C PHE A 32 -22.17 1.09 14.86
N LEU A 33 -22.11 1.39 13.56
CA LEU A 33 -22.84 2.47 12.91
C LEU A 33 -23.76 1.96 11.80
N ASP A 34 -24.94 2.53 11.73
CA ASP A 34 -25.89 2.20 10.66
C ASP A 34 -25.53 2.87 9.33
N ASP A 35 -24.94 4.06 9.35
CA ASP A 35 -24.68 4.82 8.14
C ASP A 35 -23.16 5.11 7.94
N VAL A 36 -22.53 4.32 7.10
CA VAL A 36 -21.14 4.47 6.67
C VAL A 36 -21.08 4.66 5.16
N LEU A 37 -20.47 5.76 4.74
CA LEU A 37 -20.30 6.12 3.32
C LEU A 37 -18.82 6.09 2.94
N VAL A 38 -18.49 5.29 1.92
CA VAL A 38 -17.17 5.29 1.28
C VAL A 38 -17.25 6.08 -0.04
N VAL A 39 -16.30 6.99 -0.26
CA VAL A 39 -16.16 7.70 -1.54
C VAL A 39 -14.79 7.43 -2.16
N ASP A 40 -14.75 7.35 -3.50
CA ASP A 40 -13.50 7.15 -4.23
C ASP A 40 -13.49 7.96 -5.53
N LYS A 41 -12.32 8.46 -5.91
CA LYS A 41 -12.14 9.17 -7.20
C LYS A 41 -12.24 8.25 -8.41
N GLY A 42 -11.96 6.96 -8.21
CA GLY A 42 -12.15 5.91 -9.20
C GLY A 42 -13.59 5.41 -9.28
N PRO A 43 -13.84 4.34 -10.06
CA PRO A 43 -15.15 3.68 -10.08
C PRO A 43 -15.55 3.17 -8.69
N ARG A 44 -16.85 3.16 -8.39
CA ARG A 44 -17.39 2.71 -7.10
C ARG A 44 -16.90 1.34 -6.62
N ASP A 45 -16.62 0.48 -7.55
CA ASP A 45 -16.36 -0.95 -7.27
C ASP A 45 -14.87 -1.32 -7.32
N TRP A 46 -14.02 -0.36 -7.63
CA TRP A 46 -12.59 -0.61 -7.81
C TRP A 46 -11.77 0.60 -7.45
N GLY A 47 -11.21 0.61 -6.25
CA GLY A 47 -10.34 1.67 -5.76
C GLY A 47 -8.98 1.17 -5.30
N GLY A 48 -7.98 2.06 -5.36
CA GLY A 48 -6.65 1.85 -4.83
C GLY A 48 -5.78 0.84 -5.58
N LEU A 49 -4.53 0.72 -5.11
CA LEU A 49 -3.50 -0.13 -5.73
C LEU A 49 -3.53 -1.59 -5.27
N GLY A 50 -4.25 -1.89 -4.19
CA GLY A 50 -4.28 -3.23 -3.60
C GLY A 50 -4.74 -4.30 -4.59
N GLY A 51 -5.73 -4.00 -5.43
CA GLY A 51 -6.21 -4.91 -6.46
C GLY A 51 -5.22 -5.17 -7.59
N LEU A 52 -4.21 -4.32 -7.78
CA LEU A 52 -3.14 -4.48 -8.76
C LEU A 52 -1.88 -5.13 -8.17
N SER A 53 -1.87 -5.42 -6.87
CA SER A 53 -0.75 -6.05 -6.17
C SER A 53 -0.77 -7.56 -6.30
N GLY A 54 0.35 -8.21 -5.92
CA GLY A 54 0.41 -9.67 -5.75
C GLY A 54 -0.57 -10.20 -4.72
N GLY A 55 -0.97 -9.36 -3.76
CA GLY A 55 -1.87 -9.72 -2.68
C GLY A 55 -1.21 -10.53 -1.57
N ASP A 56 0.11 -10.60 -1.58
CA ASP A 56 0.88 -11.20 -0.50
C ASP A 56 0.61 -10.46 0.82
N MET A 57 0.76 -11.16 1.94
CA MET A 57 0.54 -10.57 3.26
C MET A 57 1.59 -11.04 4.26
N ILE A 58 2.23 -10.10 4.94
CA ILE A 58 3.02 -10.39 6.14
C ILE A 58 2.05 -10.65 7.29
N VAL A 59 2.33 -11.71 8.05
CA VAL A 59 1.48 -12.13 9.16
C VAL A 59 2.36 -12.67 10.28
N LYS A 60 2.14 -12.18 11.49
CA LYS A 60 2.67 -12.82 12.69
C LYS A 60 1.78 -14.03 13.01
N GLN A 61 2.28 -15.23 12.72
CA GLN A 61 1.58 -16.45 13.12
C GLN A 61 1.59 -16.61 14.66
N PRO A 62 0.65 -17.38 15.22
CA PRO A 62 0.56 -17.55 16.67
C PRO A 62 1.82 -18.07 17.35
N ASP A 63 2.58 -18.91 16.65
CA ASP A 63 3.87 -19.50 17.11
C ASP A 63 5.08 -18.59 16.98
N MET A 64 4.96 -17.43 16.36
CA MET A 64 6.05 -16.47 16.17
C MET A 64 6.16 -15.52 17.37
N ASN A 65 7.39 -15.25 17.80
CA ASN A 65 7.67 -14.24 18.81
C ASN A 65 7.56 -12.83 18.20
N LEU A 66 6.89 -11.93 18.90
CA LEU A 66 6.73 -10.53 18.47
C LEU A 66 8.05 -9.76 18.54
N ASP A 67 8.86 -9.98 19.58
CA ASP A 67 10.12 -9.25 19.78
C ASP A 67 11.11 -9.57 18.66
N ASP A 68 11.21 -10.84 18.22
CA ASP A 68 12.06 -11.24 17.10
C ASP A 68 11.65 -10.52 15.79
N LEU A 69 10.34 -10.34 15.56
CA LEU A 69 9.84 -9.61 14.39
C LEU A 69 10.08 -8.10 14.50
N LEU A 70 10.03 -7.55 15.71
CA LEU A 70 10.34 -6.14 15.95
C LEU A 70 11.84 -5.87 15.79
N ASP A 71 12.70 -6.77 16.23
CA ASP A 71 14.15 -6.68 16.03
C ASP A 71 14.50 -6.69 14.54
N ASP A 72 13.87 -7.57 13.74
CA ASP A 72 13.97 -7.55 12.29
C ASP A 72 13.59 -6.17 11.72
N LEU A 73 12.47 -5.58 12.18
CA LEU A 73 12.01 -4.27 11.68
C LEU A 73 12.90 -3.11 12.15
N VAL A 74 13.40 -3.14 13.38
CA VAL A 74 14.37 -2.15 13.88
C VAL A 74 15.63 -2.17 13.04
N TYR A 75 16.17 -3.36 12.77
CA TYR A 75 17.30 -3.53 11.88
C TYR A 75 17.00 -3.02 10.45
N TYR A 76 15.86 -3.41 9.88
CA TYR A 76 15.48 -3.10 8.50
C TYR A 76 15.26 -1.61 8.26
N TYR A 77 14.85 -0.89 9.29
CA TYR A 77 14.60 0.55 9.25
C TYR A 77 15.72 1.38 9.89
N ASP A 78 16.93 0.83 10.01
CA ASP A 78 18.11 1.51 10.59
C ASP A 78 17.81 2.21 11.93
N GLY A 79 17.01 1.57 12.80
CA GLY A 79 16.63 2.10 14.11
C GLY A 79 15.47 3.11 14.12
N LEU A 80 14.89 3.46 12.95
CA LEU A 80 13.82 4.45 12.82
C LEU A 80 12.40 3.86 12.98
N ALA A 81 12.29 2.60 13.41
CA ALA A 81 11.03 1.90 13.55
C ALA A 81 10.14 2.47 14.66
N ASP A 82 8.88 2.79 14.34
CA ASP A 82 7.83 3.05 15.33
C ASP A 82 7.35 1.72 15.92
N GLN A 83 8.11 1.18 16.89
CA GLN A 83 7.92 -0.17 17.42
C GLN A 83 6.51 -0.37 18.02
N LYS A 84 5.89 0.66 18.60
CA LYS A 84 4.54 0.57 19.16
C LYS A 84 3.50 0.31 18.07
N LEU A 85 3.55 1.11 16.99
CA LEU A 85 2.64 0.96 15.88
C LEU A 85 2.90 -0.33 15.11
N LEU A 86 4.17 -0.66 14.87
CA LEU A 86 4.56 -1.90 14.17
C LEU A 86 4.17 -3.15 14.97
N GLY A 87 4.33 -3.12 16.30
CA GLY A 87 3.87 -4.18 17.20
C GLY A 87 2.36 -4.38 17.16
N GLN A 88 1.58 -3.30 17.16
CA GLN A 88 0.13 -3.37 17.01
C GLN A 88 -0.28 -3.98 15.66
N ILE A 89 0.34 -3.54 14.57
CA ILE A 89 0.09 -4.07 13.22
C ILE A 89 0.37 -5.57 13.17
N LEU A 90 1.53 -6.01 13.66
CA LEU A 90 1.90 -7.42 13.67
C LEU A 90 0.94 -8.26 14.53
N THR A 91 0.61 -7.79 15.73
CA THR A 91 -0.30 -8.50 16.65
C THR A 91 -1.67 -8.71 16.04
N GLN A 92 -2.20 -7.72 15.32
CA GLN A 92 -3.52 -7.81 14.69
C GLN A 92 -3.50 -8.52 13.32
N SER A 93 -2.32 -8.80 12.77
CA SER A 93 -2.19 -9.30 11.41
C SER A 93 -2.80 -10.69 11.20
N TYR A 94 -2.70 -11.56 12.21
CA TYR A 94 -3.22 -12.92 12.13
C TYR A 94 -4.75 -12.94 12.02
N ASP A 95 -5.46 -12.14 12.79
CA ASP A 95 -6.93 -12.06 12.70
C ASP A 95 -7.36 -11.59 11.31
N ARG A 96 -6.67 -10.58 10.75
CA ARG A 96 -6.99 -10.06 9.40
C ARG A 96 -6.65 -11.08 8.31
N PHE A 97 -5.63 -11.87 8.51
CA PHE A 97 -5.32 -13.02 7.65
C PHE A 97 -6.43 -14.07 7.70
N MET A 98 -6.89 -14.43 8.91
CA MET A 98 -7.98 -15.39 9.09
C MET A 98 -9.31 -14.88 8.54
N ASP A 99 -9.59 -13.57 8.62
CA ASP A 99 -10.76 -12.99 7.96
C ASP A 99 -10.74 -13.26 6.46
N PHE A 100 -9.61 -13.07 5.78
CA PHE A 100 -9.48 -13.39 4.36
C PHE A 100 -9.70 -14.87 4.08
N GLU A 101 -9.13 -15.77 4.88
CA GLU A 101 -9.34 -17.22 4.72
C GLU A 101 -10.83 -17.59 4.93
N ASN A 102 -11.45 -17.04 5.96
CA ASN A 102 -12.87 -17.26 6.27
C ASN A 102 -13.79 -16.73 5.15
N TRP A 103 -13.40 -15.68 4.45
CA TRP A 103 -14.12 -15.17 3.29
C TRP A 103 -13.86 -15.94 2.00
N GLY A 104 -12.93 -16.92 2.03
CA GLY A 104 -12.64 -17.83 0.93
C GLY A 104 -11.38 -17.53 0.14
N HIS A 105 -10.53 -16.58 0.59
CA HIS A 105 -9.18 -16.42 0.03
C HIS A 105 -8.32 -17.62 0.43
N LYS A 106 -7.63 -18.22 -0.56
CA LYS A 106 -6.84 -19.43 -0.31
C LYS A 106 -5.36 -19.12 -0.41
N PHE A 107 -4.72 -18.95 0.73
CA PHE A 107 -3.26 -18.92 0.80
C PHE A 107 -2.70 -20.30 0.46
N VAL A 108 -1.53 -20.33 -0.19
CA VAL A 108 -0.91 -21.59 -0.65
C VAL A 108 -0.49 -22.44 0.54
N ARG A 109 -0.79 -23.72 0.45
CA ARG A 109 -0.39 -24.75 1.40
C ARG A 109 0.35 -25.89 0.68
N ASN A 110 1.26 -26.51 1.40
CA ASN A 110 1.95 -27.72 0.90
C ASN A 110 1.04 -28.97 1.05
N ASP A 111 1.53 -30.12 0.63
CA ASP A 111 0.81 -31.40 0.68
C ASP A 111 0.43 -31.83 2.10
N LYS A 112 1.09 -31.29 3.13
CA LYS A 112 0.76 -31.52 4.54
C LYS A 112 -0.27 -30.53 5.10
N GLY A 113 -0.75 -29.60 4.27
CA GLY A 113 -1.68 -28.55 4.69
C GLY A 113 -1.02 -27.35 5.40
N GLU A 114 0.29 -27.29 5.48
CA GLU A 114 1.02 -26.19 6.10
C GLU A 114 1.12 -24.98 5.15
N LEU A 115 1.00 -23.76 5.70
CA LEU A 115 1.10 -22.52 4.93
C LEU A 115 2.47 -22.36 4.28
N CYS A 116 2.50 -22.14 2.98
CA CYS A 116 3.71 -21.77 2.26
C CYS A 116 4.01 -20.28 2.41
N PHE A 117 5.27 -19.95 2.60
CA PHE A 117 5.72 -18.56 2.76
C PHE A 117 7.01 -18.29 1.98
N ILE A 118 7.31 -17.02 1.80
CA ILE A 118 8.58 -16.54 1.26
C ILE A 118 9.24 -15.67 2.34
N PRO A 119 10.50 -15.99 2.75
CA PRO A 119 11.25 -15.15 3.67
C PRO A 119 11.50 -13.78 3.07
N GLN A 120 11.49 -12.74 3.90
CA GLN A 120 11.94 -11.42 3.49
C GLN A 120 13.45 -11.39 3.30
N ARG A 121 13.91 -10.59 2.34
CA ARG A 121 15.35 -10.43 2.09
C ARG A 121 16.01 -9.73 3.27
N ALA A 122 17.20 -10.24 3.66
CA ALA A 122 18.03 -9.71 4.73
C ALA A 122 17.38 -9.67 6.12
N LEU A 123 16.32 -10.46 6.34
CA LEU A 123 15.66 -10.63 7.63
C LEU A 123 15.57 -12.10 8.02
N ASP A 124 15.60 -12.36 9.32
CA ASP A 124 15.68 -13.72 9.84
C ASP A 124 14.30 -14.33 10.13
N TYR A 125 13.35 -13.52 10.57
CA TYR A 125 12.02 -13.95 11.03
C TYR A 125 10.88 -13.49 10.14
N MET A 126 10.98 -12.32 9.50
CA MET A 126 9.93 -11.74 8.69
C MET A 126 9.70 -12.54 7.41
N ARG A 127 8.44 -12.92 7.17
CA ARG A 127 8.01 -13.69 6.00
C ARG A 127 6.63 -13.28 5.55
N PHE A 128 6.31 -13.50 4.26
CA PHE A 128 4.98 -13.25 3.72
C PHE A 128 4.35 -14.49 3.13
N TYR A 129 3.03 -14.52 3.19
CA TYR A 129 2.18 -15.59 2.67
C TYR A 129 1.55 -15.13 1.36
N TYR A 130 1.45 -16.03 0.40
CA TYR A 130 1.05 -15.70 -0.96
C TYR A 130 -0.12 -16.55 -1.45
N TYR A 131 -0.77 -16.08 -2.51
CA TYR A 131 -1.91 -16.69 -3.18
C TYR A 131 -1.47 -17.40 -4.46
N HIS A 132 -2.19 -18.47 -4.84
CA HIS A 132 -1.93 -19.15 -6.12
C HIS A 132 -3.09 -18.88 -7.11
N PRO A 133 -2.82 -18.52 -8.37
CA PRO A 133 -1.48 -18.29 -8.95
C PRO A 133 -0.82 -17.02 -8.41
N TYR A 134 0.47 -17.09 -8.16
CA TYR A 134 1.27 -15.98 -7.65
C TYR A 134 1.06 -14.70 -8.46
N GLY A 135 0.92 -13.57 -7.79
CA GLY A 135 0.69 -12.27 -8.42
C GLY A 135 -0.79 -11.92 -8.69
N MET A 136 -1.73 -12.78 -8.34
CA MET A 136 -3.18 -12.54 -8.57
C MET A 136 -3.99 -12.30 -7.29
N GLY A 137 -3.38 -12.46 -6.13
CA GLY A 137 -4.07 -12.39 -4.85
C GLY A 137 -4.67 -11.02 -4.51
N GLY A 138 -4.12 -9.94 -5.08
CA GLY A 138 -4.66 -8.59 -4.90
C GLY A 138 -6.06 -8.44 -5.50
N ILE A 139 -6.28 -8.96 -6.70
CA ILE A 139 -7.59 -8.96 -7.36
C ILE A 139 -8.60 -9.75 -6.53
N ASP A 140 -8.21 -10.93 -6.05
CA ASP A 140 -9.07 -11.77 -5.23
C ASP A 140 -9.46 -11.07 -3.93
N LYS A 141 -8.49 -10.52 -3.20
CA LYS A 141 -8.74 -9.72 -1.99
C LYS A 141 -9.66 -8.52 -2.24
N ALA A 142 -9.47 -7.80 -3.34
CA ALA A 142 -10.34 -6.67 -3.70
C ALA A 142 -11.79 -7.12 -3.90
N ARG A 143 -12.02 -8.26 -4.58
CA ARG A 143 -13.36 -8.85 -4.77
C ARG A 143 -13.99 -9.27 -3.45
N LEU A 144 -13.21 -9.89 -2.56
CA LEU A 144 -13.68 -10.30 -1.25
C LEU A 144 -14.08 -9.10 -0.39
N LEU A 145 -13.22 -8.10 -0.29
CA LEU A 145 -13.51 -6.87 0.46
C LEU A 145 -14.76 -6.15 -0.08
N LYS A 146 -14.90 -6.06 -1.40
CA LYS A 146 -16.10 -5.52 -2.03
C LYS A 146 -17.35 -6.29 -1.58
N ARG A 147 -17.33 -7.62 -1.70
CA ARG A 147 -18.45 -8.48 -1.32
C ARG A 147 -18.82 -8.33 0.16
N GLU A 148 -17.81 -8.27 1.03
CA GLU A 148 -18.04 -8.12 2.46
C GLU A 148 -18.58 -6.72 2.84
N CYS A 149 -18.16 -5.66 2.15
CA CYS A 149 -18.77 -4.33 2.25
C CYS A 149 -20.25 -4.35 1.82
N GLU A 150 -20.58 -5.04 0.72
CA GLU A 150 -21.95 -5.16 0.22
C GLU A 150 -22.84 -5.90 1.21
N LYS A 151 -22.38 -7.03 1.76
CA LYS A 151 -23.12 -7.79 2.76
C LYS A 151 -23.45 -6.98 4.01
N ARG A 152 -22.57 -6.04 4.41
CA ARG A 152 -22.77 -5.17 5.57
C ARG A 152 -23.54 -3.89 5.26
N GLY A 153 -23.97 -3.69 4.01
CA GLY A 153 -24.70 -2.50 3.60
C GLY A 153 -23.86 -1.22 3.62
N VAL A 154 -22.55 -1.30 3.40
CA VAL A 154 -21.68 -0.11 3.25
C VAL A 154 -22.10 0.66 2.00
N ARG A 155 -22.47 1.93 2.16
CA ARG A 155 -22.78 2.82 1.04
C ARG A 155 -21.49 3.22 0.33
N ARG A 156 -21.50 3.23 -1.01
CA ARG A 156 -20.31 3.58 -1.80
C ARG A 156 -20.64 4.50 -2.97
N LEU A 157 -19.84 5.56 -3.13
CA LEU A 157 -19.91 6.48 -4.26
C LEU A 157 -18.56 6.49 -4.99
N GLY A 158 -18.57 6.20 -6.27
CA GLY A 158 -17.40 6.34 -7.13
C GLY A 158 -17.37 7.68 -7.86
N ARG A 159 -16.19 8.02 -8.41
CA ARG A 159 -15.95 9.25 -9.20
C ARG A 159 -16.18 10.53 -8.40
N VAL A 160 -15.96 10.48 -7.11
CA VAL A 160 -16.00 11.63 -6.20
C VAL A 160 -14.61 11.93 -5.72
N VAL A 161 -14.07 13.07 -6.10
CA VAL A 161 -12.78 13.59 -5.64
C VAL A 161 -13.06 14.50 -4.46
N ILE A 162 -12.61 14.11 -3.27
CA ILE A 162 -12.62 14.98 -2.10
C ILE A 162 -11.39 15.89 -2.16
N THR A 163 -11.58 17.17 -1.94
CA THR A 163 -10.53 18.18 -1.97
C THR A 163 -10.18 18.72 -0.60
N ASP A 164 -11.15 18.78 0.30
CA ASP A 164 -10.95 19.31 1.64
C ASP A 164 -11.93 18.69 2.65
N VAL A 165 -11.59 18.79 3.93
CA VAL A 165 -12.49 18.54 5.05
C VAL A 165 -13.09 19.86 5.57
N ILE A 166 -14.31 19.78 6.07
CA ILE A 166 -14.99 20.91 6.71
C ILE A 166 -14.83 20.77 8.21
N THR A 167 -14.45 21.86 8.89
CA THR A 167 -14.36 21.94 10.35
C THR A 167 -15.21 23.08 10.90
N ASP A 168 -15.67 22.94 12.13
CA ASP A 168 -16.35 24.02 12.86
C ASP A 168 -15.41 24.82 13.78
N GLY A 169 -14.10 24.56 13.69
CA GLY A 169 -13.05 25.13 14.52
C GLY A 169 -12.65 24.22 15.70
N GLU A 170 -13.45 23.20 16.02
CA GLU A 170 -13.16 22.22 17.08
C GLU A 170 -12.98 20.81 16.52
N ARG A 171 -13.81 20.44 15.55
CA ARG A 171 -13.80 19.10 14.94
C ARG A 171 -14.22 19.11 13.48
N VAL A 172 -13.98 18.00 12.80
CA VAL A 172 -14.49 17.77 11.45
C VAL A 172 -16.02 17.61 11.49
N THR A 173 -16.69 18.22 10.51
CA THR A 173 -18.15 18.16 10.32
C THR A 173 -18.55 17.64 8.93
N GLY A 174 -17.57 17.34 8.07
CA GLY A 174 -17.80 16.82 6.74
C GLY A 174 -16.63 17.02 5.80
N ALA A 175 -16.91 16.90 4.51
CA ALA A 175 -15.94 17.09 3.43
C ALA A 175 -16.59 17.71 2.20
N VAL A 176 -15.75 18.33 1.36
CA VAL A 176 -16.14 18.91 0.06
C VAL A 176 -15.26 18.34 -1.04
N GLY A 177 -15.78 18.39 -2.25
CA GLY A 177 -15.08 17.94 -3.43
C GLY A 177 -15.93 18.14 -4.70
N PHE A 178 -15.68 17.32 -5.70
CA PHE A 178 -16.44 17.36 -6.94
C PHE A 178 -16.61 15.97 -7.56
N HIS A 179 -17.65 15.83 -8.37
CA HIS A 179 -17.86 14.61 -9.16
C HIS A 179 -17.00 14.67 -10.43
N ALA A 180 -16.06 13.72 -10.58
CA ALA A 180 -15.01 13.76 -11.59
C ALA A 180 -15.51 13.83 -13.06
N GLN A 181 -16.70 13.29 -13.37
CA GLN A 181 -17.22 13.33 -14.73
C GLN A 181 -18.06 14.58 -15.03
N SER A 182 -18.84 15.07 -14.06
CA SER A 182 -19.75 16.19 -14.28
C SER A 182 -19.17 17.53 -13.86
N GLY A 183 -18.07 17.55 -13.10
CA GLY A 183 -17.50 18.74 -12.47
C GLY A 183 -18.39 19.36 -11.38
N LYS A 184 -19.55 18.75 -11.07
CA LYS A 184 -20.47 19.31 -10.07
C LYS A 184 -19.87 19.23 -8.66
N PRO A 185 -20.04 20.27 -7.84
CA PRO A 185 -19.64 20.23 -6.44
C PRO A 185 -20.31 19.09 -5.67
N VAL A 186 -19.58 18.53 -4.70
CA VAL A 186 -20.07 17.50 -3.79
C VAL A 186 -19.84 17.98 -2.37
N TYR A 187 -20.88 17.93 -1.54
CA TYR A 187 -20.86 18.27 -0.13
C TYR A 187 -21.31 17.05 0.67
N ILE A 188 -20.52 16.63 1.64
CA ILE A 188 -20.82 15.49 2.48
C ILE A 188 -20.75 15.90 3.94
N ARG A 189 -21.88 15.88 4.63
CA ARG A 189 -21.94 16.06 6.08
C ARG A 189 -21.58 14.74 6.74
N ALA A 190 -20.65 14.78 7.70
CA ALA A 190 -20.22 13.59 8.41
C ALA A 190 -19.86 13.95 9.86
N ARG A 191 -20.13 13.04 10.79
CA ARG A 191 -19.76 13.19 12.20
C ARG A 191 -18.27 12.89 12.44
N ALA A 192 -17.70 12.04 11.57
CA ALA A 192 -16.26 11.80 11.47
C ALA A 192 -15.85 11.56 10.01
N VAL A 193 -14.56 11.81 9.69
CA VAL A 193 -13.96 11.55 8.39
C VAL A 193 -12.71 10.70 8.57
N LEU A 194 -12.57 9.64 7.78
CA LEU A 194 -11.40 8.77 7.76
C LEU A 194 -10.72 8.82 6.37
N LEU A 195 -9.46 9.22 6.35
CA LEU A 195 -8.64 9.30 5.16
C LEU A 195 -7.91 7.97 4.91
N ALA A 196 -8.28 7.27 3.84
CA ALA A 196 -7.69 6.00 3.39
C ALA A 196 -7.17 6.11 1.94
N THR A 197 -6.60 7.24 1.59
CA THR A 197 -6.31 7.69 0.23
C THR A 197 -4.95 7.27 -0.31
N ASN A 198 -4.26 6.36 0.36
CA ASN A 198 -2.88 5.97 0.03
C ASN A 198 -1.87 7.10 0.39
N THR A 199 -0.61 6.89 0.03
CA THR A 199 0.49 7.81 0.28
C THR A 199 0.67 8.84 -0.84
N GLY A 200 1.73 9.63 -0.75
CA GLY A 200 2.03 10.73 -1.67
C GLY A 200 2.78 10.31 -2.94
N GLY A 201 2.22 10.67 -4.09
CA GLY A 201 2.86 10.54 -5.39
C GLY A 201 2.51 11.76 -6.25
N TRP A 202 3.03 12.94 -5.90
CA TRP A 202 2.66 14.23 -6.54
C TRP A 202 3.05 14.36 -8.01
N LYS A 203 3.95 13.49 -8.49
CA LYS A 203 4.37 13.44 -9.89
C LYS A 203 4.19 12.04 -10.44
N PRO A 204 4.09 11.88 -11.76
CA PRO A 204 4.13 10.57 -12.37
C PRO A 204 5.32 9.78 -11.85
N SER A 205 5.06 8.60 -11.34
CA SER A 205 6.05 7.71 -10.76
C SER A 205 6.00 6.36 -11.46
N TYR A 206 7.11 5.64 -11.40
CA TYR A 206 7.18 4.32 -12.01
C TYR A 206 6.00 3.43 -11.59
N HIS A 207 5.22 2.98 -12.57
CA HIS A 207 4.15 1.99 -12.44
C HIS A 207 3.03 2.31 -11.42
N GLN A 208 3.01 3.49 -10.80
CA GLN A 208 2.02 3.89 -9.82
C GLN A 208 1.65 5.37 -9.97
N ASN A 209 0.73 5.67 -10.86
CA ASN A 209 0.26 7.03 -11.12
C ASN A 209 -1.07 7.39 -10.44
N THR A 210 -1.66 6.46 -9.66
CA THR A 210 -2.93 6.69 -8.97
C THR A 210 -2.82 7.41 -7.62
N PRO A 211 -1.74 7.25 -6.81
CA PRO A 211 -1.58 8.02 -5.59
C PRO A 211 -1.19 9.47 -5.94
N ALA A 212 -2.13 10.37 -5.86
CA ALA A 212 -1.91 11.80 -6.13
C ALA A 212 -1.89 12.66 -4.87
N SER A 213 -1.76 12.04 -3.68
CA SER A 213 -1.61 12.69 -2.37
C SER A 213 -2.83 13.49 -1.87
N GLU A 214 -4.01 13.25 -2.41
CA GLU A 214 -5.20 14.04 -2.04
C GLU A 214 -5.40 14.06 -0.53
N GLY A 215 -5.46 12.89 0.12
CA GLY A 215 -5.71 12.82 1.56
C GLY A 215 -4.59 13.40 2.41
N VAL A 216 -3.33 13.30 1.96
CA VAL A 216 -2.20 13.95 2.61
C VAL A 216 -2.33 15.47 2.52
N SER A 217 -2.68 16.00 1.34
CA SER A 217 -2.89 17.42 1.13
C SER A 217 -4.08 17.96 1.94
N ILE A 218 -5.19 17.19 1.98
CA ILE A 218 -6.37 17.51 2.80
C ILE A 218 -5.99 17.60 4.27
N ALA A 219 -5.26 16.61 4.80
CA ALA A 219 -4.84 16.61 6.20
C ALA A 219 -3.85 17.73 6.52
N TRP A 220 -2.92 18.01 5.60
CA TRP A 220 -1.99 19.13 5.75
C TRP A 220 -2.73 20.48 5.81
N ASN A 221 -3.66 20.71 4.89
CA ASN A 221 -4.47 21.93 4.86
C ASN A 221 -5.33 22.08 6.12
N ALA A 222 -5.80 20.96 6.69
CA ALA A 222 -6.53 20.94 7.95
C ALA A 222 -5.64 21.19 9.18
N GLY A 223 -4.31 21.23 9.04
CA GLY A 223 -3.37 21.47 10.12
C GLY A 223 -2.78 20.22 10.78
N CYS A 224 -2.93 19.03 10.16
CA CYS A 224 -2.29 17.83 10.67
C CYS A 224 -0.78 17.85 10.46
N ALA A 225 -0.05 17.31 11.43
CA ALA A 225 1.38 17.06 11.29
C ALA A 225 1.63 15.89 10.30
N MET A 226 2.79 15.94 9.64
CA MET A 226 3.24 14.94 8.69
C MET A 226 4.57 14.31 9.13
N ARG A 227 4.86 13.09 8.66
CA ARG A 227 6.12 12.40 8.95
C ARG A 227 6.66 11.64 7.74
N ASN A 228 7.95 11.34 7.72
CA ASN A 228 8.65 10.41 6.82
C ASN A 228 8.59 10.80 5.32
N PHE A 229 8.35 12.08 4.97
CA PHE A 229 8.31 12.51 3.56
C PHE A 229 9.68 12.58 2.89
N GLU A 230 10.75 12.57 3.65
CA GLU A 230 12.13 12.45 3.20
C GLU A 230 12.46 11.07 2.63
N PHE A 231 11.68 10.03 2.98
CA PHE A 231 11.89 8.67 2.52
C PHE A 231 11.06 8.37 1.26
N TRP A 232 11.74 7.96 0.20
CA TRP A 232 11.13 7.61 -1.06
C TRP A 232 11.15 6.11 -1.28
N LYS A 233 10.03 5.56 -1.71
CA LYS A 233 9.97 4.19 -2.20
C LYS A 233 10.60 4.14 -3.57
N VAL A 234 11.73 3.47 -3.63
CA VAL A 234 12.52 3.29 -4.85
C VAL A 234 12.54 1.82 -5.23
N TRP A 235 12.40 1.55 -6.50
CA TRP A 235 12.51 0.22 -7.07
C TRP A 235 13.64 0.18 -8.09
N ASN A 236 14.37 -0.94 -8.07
CA ASN A 236 15.38 -1.24 -9.09
C ASN A 236 14.67 -2.01 -10.20
N VAL A 237 14.56 -1.40 -11.36
CA VAL A 237 13.71 -1.86 -12.46
C VAL A 237 14.43 -1.65 -13.80
N PRO A 238 14.00 -2.38 -14.86
CA PRO A 238 14.49 -2.13 -16.20
C PRO A 238 14.26 -0.69 -16.64
N VAL A 239 15.17 -0.16 -17.46
CA VAL A 239 15.06 1.19 -17.99
C VAL A 239 13.99 1.26 -19.08
N ASP A 240 13.91 0.25 -19.95
CA ASP A 240 13.14 0.31 -21.19
C ASP A 240 11.70 -0.24 -21.06
N PHE A 241 11.37 -0.93 -19.96
CA PHE A 241 10.04 -1.52 -19.79
C PHE A 241 9.65 -1.70 -18.32
N ALA A 242 8.38 -1.87 -18.06
CA ALA A 242 7.87 -2.13 -16.71
C ALA A 242 8.04 -3.60 -16.32
N TRP A 243 8.71 -3.85 -15.21
CA TRP A 243 8.90 -5.18 -14.64
C TRP A 243 8.95 -5.13 -13.12
N GLU A 244 8.38 -6.14 -12.48
CA GLU A 244 8.51 -6.39 -11.04
C GLU A 244 8.85 -7.88 -10.81
N GLY A 245 9.26 -8.24 -9.59
CA GLY A 245 9.51 -9.63 -9.21
C GLY A 245 10.97 -10.04 -9.08
N GLN A 246 11.92 -9.11 -9.26
CA GLN A 246 13.36 -9.38 -9.07
C GLN A 246 13.70 -9.96 -7.69
N THR A 247 12.91 -9.66 -6.66
CA THR A 247 13.10 -10.21 -5.30
C THR A 247 13.16 -11.73 -5.30
N GLY A 248 12.36 -12.39 -6.13
CA GLY A 248 12.36 -13.84 -6.26
C GLY A 248 13.50 -14.40 -7.12
N LEU A 249 14.19 -13.55 -7.90
CA LEU A 249 15.26 -13.95 -8.83
C LEU A 249 16.65 -13.85 -8.18
N LEU A 250 16.89 -12.84 -7.35
CA LEU A 250 18.18 -12.61 -6.71
C LEU A 250 18.67 -13.80 -5.86
N PRO A 251 17.82 -14.47 -5.05
CA PRO A 251 18.23 -15.68 -4.33
C PRO A 251 18.58 -16.86 -5.22
N LYS A 252 18.15 -16.83 -6.51
CA LYS A 252 18.32 -17.90 -7.51
C LYS A 252 19.50 -17.68 -8.44
N GLY A 253 20.34 -16.69 -8.17
CA GLY A 253 21.56 -16.42 -8.93
C GLY A 253 21.48 -15.24 -9.91
N ALA A 254 20.36 -14.54 -9.97
CA ALA A 254 20.33 -13.24 -10.63
C ALA A 254 21.18 -12.22 -9.85
N ARG A 255 21.80 -11.27 -10.55
CA ARG A 255 22.73 -10.31 -9.96
C ARG A 255 22.75 -8.99 -10.72
N PHE A 256 23.34 -7.99 -10.10
CA PHE A 256 23.61 -6.70 -10.74
C PHE A 256 25.08 -6.60 -11.10
N LEU A 257 25.35 -6.27 -12.36
CA LEU A 257 26.70 -6.06 -12.89
C LEU A 257 26.89 -4.59 -13.26
N ASN A 258 28.09 -4.06 -13.03
CA ASN A 258 28.49 -2.78 -13.58
C ASN A 258 28.99 -2.92 -15.05
N ASN A 259 29.41 -1.83 -15.69
CA ASN A 259 29.91 -1.84 -17.06
C ASN A 259 31.23 -2.62 -17.27
N LYS A 260 31.93 -2.96 -16.16
CA LYS A 260 33.12 -3.82 -16.17
C LYS A 260 32.79 -5.30 -16.04
N GLY A 261 31.49 -5.64 -15.88
CA GLY A 261 31.04 -7.00 -15.67
C GLY A 261 31.22 -7.49 -14.22
N GLU A 262 31.51 -6.62 -13.29
CA GLU A 262 31.73 -6.94 -11.88
C GLU A 262 30.38 -7.04 -11.13
N ASP A 263 30.22 -8.07 -10.30
CA ASP A 263 29.14 -8.18 -9.30
C ASP A 263 29.52 -7.32 -8.09
N PHE A 264 29.08 -6.07 -8.13
CA PHE A 264 29.55 -5.04 -7.20
C PHE A 264 28.81 -5.02 -5.84
N MET A 265 27.70 -5.74 -5.70
CA MET A 265 26.83 -5.58 -4.54
C MET A 265 27.50 -5.99 -3.22
N LEU A 266 28.48 -6.93 -3.22
CA LEU A 266 29.24 -7.30 -2.02
C LEU A 266 30.06 -6.12 -1.47
N LYS A 267 30.43 -5.15 -2.29
CA LYS A 267 31.09 -3.91 -1.87
C LYS A 267 30.21 -3.04 -0.98
N TYR A 268 28.88 -3.04 -1.23
CA TYR A 268 27.90 -2.20 -0.55
C TYR A 268 27.12 -2.94 0.54
N SER A 269 27.02 -4.24 0.43
CA SER A 269 26.38 -5.13 1.41
C SER A 269 27.23 -6.40 1.54
N PRO A 270 28.29 -6.40 2.38
CA PRO A 270 29.20 -7.53 2.49
C PRO A 270 28.54 -8.84 2.97
N LYS A 271 27.49 -8.73 3.80
CA LYS A 271 26.77 -9.90 4.33
C LYS A 271 25.82 -10.52 3.29
N PHE A 272 25.12 -9.71 2.51
CA PHE A 272 24.00 -10.18 1.69
C PHE A 272 24.24 -10.02 0.18
N GLY A 273 25.17 -9.16 -0.26
CA GLY A 273 25.36 -8.85 -1.68
C GLY A 273 24.06 -8.37 -2.35
N ALA A 274 23.76 -8.91 -3.53
CA ALA A 274 22.51 -8.60 -4.25
C ALA A 274 21.25 -9.06 -3.53
N LYS A 275 21.35 -9.98 -2.57
CA LYS A 275 20.23 -10.43 -1.74
C LYS A 275 19.87 -9.44 -0.62
N ALA A 276 20.61 -8.36 -0.47
CA ALA A 276 20.27 -7.26 0.44
C ALA A 276 18.88 -6.69 0.12
N ASP A 277 18.33 -5.93 1.04
CA ASP A 277 17.10 -5.21 0.81
C ASP A 277 17.21 -4.22 -0.39
N PRO A 278 16.08 -3.75 -0.94
CA PRO A 278 16.08 -2.86 -2.09
C PRO A 278 16.82 -1.52 -1.87
N HIS A 279 16.91 -1.06 -0.62
CA HIS A 279 17.58 0.18 -0.28
C HIS A 279 19.10 0.09 -0.52
N TYR A 280 19.75 -0.98 -0.04
CA TYR A 280 21.16 -1.22 -0.30
C TYR A 280 21.46 -1.45 -1.78
N ASN A 281 20.58 -2.16 -2.50
CA ASN A 281 20.72 -2.33 -3.94
C ASN A 281 20.64 -0.98 -4.67
N THR A 282 19.69 -0.14 -4.31
CA THR A 282 19.54 1.23 -4.85
C THR A 282 20.78 2.06 -4.60
N ARG A 283 21.28 2.05 -3.35
CA ARG A 283 22.50 2.78 -2.97
C ARG A 283 23.71 2.30 -3.76
N GLY A 284 23.92 0.99 -3.87
CA GLY A 284 25.01 0.41 -4.62
C GLY A 284 24.99 0.82 -6.10
N MET A 285 23.82 0.72 -6.75
CA MET A 285 23.64 1.15 -8.15
C MET A 285 23.98 2.63 -8.34
N ILE A 286 23.46 3.50 -7.50
CA ILE A 286 23.72 4.95 -7.61
C ILE A 286 25.20 5.26 -7.40
N CYS A 287 25.85 4.61 -6.44
CA CYS A 287 27.28 4.80 -6.18
C CYS A 287 28.13 4.34 -7.36
N GLU A 288 27.84 3.18 -7.98
CA GLU A 288 28.55 2.71 -9.17
C GLU A 288 28.38 3.65 -10.36
N VAL A 289 27.14 4.11 -10.63
CA VAL A 289 26.88 5.06 -11.72
C VAL A 289 27.63 6.38 -11.50
N ARG A 290 27.62 6.92 -10.28
CA ARG A 290 28.37 8.14 -9.92
C ARG A 290 29.89 7.98 -10.05
N ALA A 291 30.39 6.76 -9.85
CA ALA A 291 31.81 6.42 -10.04
C ALA A 291 32.18 6.19 -11.51
N GLY A 292 31.25 6.37 -12.46
CA GLY A 292 31.49 6.14 -13.89
C GLY A 292 31.44 4.68 -14.32
N ASN A 293 30.92 3.79 -13.46
CA ASN A 293 30.82 2.35 -13.73
C ASN A 293 29.42 1.94 -14.25
N GLY A 294 28.56 2.90 -14.64
CA GLY A 294 27.28 2.60 -15.33
C GLY A 294 27.50 2.29 -16.82
N PRO A 295 26.51 1.66 -17.51
CA PRO A 295 25.20 1.28 -16.99
C PRO A 295 25.26 0.08 -16.04
N ILE A 296 24.21 -0.08 -15.23
CA ILE A 296 24.02 -1.26 -14.40
C ILE A 296 23.17 -2.28 -15.16
N LEU A 297 23.66 -3.51 -15.23
CA LEU A 297 23.00 -4.59 -15.96
C LEU A 297 22.44 -5.64 -14.98
N PHE A 298 21.23 -6.07 -15.21
CA PHE A 298 20.64 -7.22 -14.54
C PHE A 298 20.95 -8.48 -15.32
N ASP A 299 21.56 -9.45 -14.67
CA ASP A 299 22.09 -10.66 -15.29
C ASP A 299 21.50 -11.91 -14.63
N CYS A 300 20.77 -12.72 -15.41
CA CYS A 300 20.20 -14.01 -15.00
C CYS A 300 21.06 -15.21 -15.44
N SER A 301 22.22 -15.02 -16.06
CA SER A 301 23.02 -16.09 -16.66
C SER A 301 23.52 -17.17 -15.67
N LYS A 302 23.52 -16.88 -14.37
CA LYS A 302 23.88 -17.84 -13.31
C LYS A 302 22.69 -18.59 -12.72
N MET A 303 21.48 -18.31 -13.18
CA MET A 303 20.30 -19.10 -12.78
C MET A 303 20.32 -20.46 -13.50
N SER A 304 19.86 -21.50 -12.80
CA SER A 304 19.64 -22.80 -13.46
C SER A 304 18.51 -22.71 -14.48
N ALA A 305 18.52 -23.59 -15.49
CA ALA A 305 17.41 -23.67 -16.47
C ALA A 305 16.07 -23.98 -15.79
N GLU A 306 16.08 -24.80 -14.75
CA GLU A 306 14.90 -25.11 -13.95
C GLU A 306 14.38 -23.88 -13.21
N ASP A 307 15.25 -23.12 -12.56
CA ASP A 307 14.86 -21.87 -11.87
C ASP A 307 14.32 -20.82 -12.85
N VAL A 308 14.93 -20.67 -14.03
CA VAL A 308 14.42 -19.80 -15.08
C VAL A 308 13.00 -20.23 -15.49
N GLU A 309 12.78 -21.50 -15.80
CA GLU A 309 11.48 -21.99 -16.25
C GLU A 309 10.41 -21.86 -15.16
N THR A 310 10.74 -22.14 -13.90
CA THR A 310 9.80 -22.02 -12.78
C THR A 310 9.51 -20.57 -12.40
N ARG A 311 10.42 -19.65 -12.65
CA ARG A 311 10.27 -18.22 -12.34
C ARG A 311 9.75 -17.39 -13.50
N ARG A 312 9.74 -17.93 -14.69
CA ARG A 312 9.14 -17.27 -15.85
C ARG A 312 7.64 -17.06 -15.59
N PRO A 313 7.16 -15.82 -15.62
CA PRO A 313 5.76 -15.54 -15.28
C PRO A 313 4.81 -16.21 -16.28
N ARG A 314 3.86 -17.01 -15.80
CA ARG A 314 2.88 -17.73 -16.65
C ARG A 314 1.49 -17.13 -16.61
N ALA A 315 1.20 -16.30 -15.61
CA ALA A 315 -0.12 -15.73 -15.38
C ALA A 315 -0.05 -14.26 -14.96
N GLY A 316 -1.21 -13.60 -14.98
CA GLY A 316 -1.35 -12.21 -14.61
C GLY A 316 -0.65 -11.25 -15.56
N TRP A 317 -0.50 -10.00 -15.13
CA TRP A 317 0.10 -8.94 -15.94
C TRP A 317 1.60 -9.19 -16.22
N MET A 318 2.34 -9.83 -15.31
CA MET A 318 3.74 -10.19 -15.53
C MET A 318 3.89 -11.22 -16.64
N GLY A 319 3.00 -12.21 -16.72
CA GLY A 319 3.00 -13.18 -17.81
C GLY A 319 2.67 -12.57 -19.16
N LEU A 320 1.75 -11.61 -19.19
CA LEU A 320 1.46 -10.84 -20.40
C LEU A 320 2.65 -10.00 -20.84
N ASN A 321 3.38 -9.37 -19.90
CA ASN A 321 4.59 -8.62 -20.20
C ASN A 321 5.71 -9.52 -20.74
N ASP A 322 5.99 -10.65 -20.12
CA ASP A 322 6.99 -11.62 -20.62
C ASP A 322 6.69 -12.06 -22.06
N LYS A 323 5.42 -12.41 -22.32
CA LYS A 323 4.98 -12.78 -23.68
C LYS A 323 5.20 -11.65 -24.68
N LYS A 324 4.85 -10.41 -24.31
CA LYS A 324 5.02 -9.24 -25.17
C LYS A 324 6.50 -8.93 -25.43
N LEU A 325 7.35 -8.98 -24.41
CA LEU A 325 8.79 -8.75 -24.55
C LEU A 325 9.41 -9.76 -25.50
N ARG A 326 9.11 -11.05 -25.35
CA ARG A 326 9.62 -12.09 -26.26
C ARG A 326 9.13 -11.92 -27.71
N ALA A 327 7.89 -11.49 -27.90
CA ALA A 327 7.38 -11.14 -29.22
C ALA A 327 8.10 -9.95 -29.87
N MET A 328 8.71 -9.08 -29.04
CA MET A 328 9.57 -7.95 -29.48
C MET A 328 11.05 -8.32 -29.59
N GLY A 329 11.43 -9.58 -29.46
CA GLY A 329 12.80 -10.07 -29.52
C GLY A 329 13.61 -9.86 -28.22
N MET A 330 12.97 -9.52 -27.12
CA MET A 330 13.61 -9.35 -25.81
C MET A 330 13.31 -10.55 -24.92
N ASP A 331 14.33 -11.23 -24.44
CA ASP A 331 14.19 -12.24 -23.38
C ASP A 331 14.88 -11.77 -22.11
N PHE A 332 14.06 -11.46 -21.12
CA PHE A 332 14.49 -10.96 -19.81
C PHE A 332 15.49 -11.90 -19.09
N PHE A 333 15.37 -13.20 -19.30
CA PHE A 333 16.22 -14.19 -18.63
C PHE A 333 17.49 -14.54 -19.42
N ALA A 334 17.50 -14.27 -20.72
CA ALA A 334 18.62 -14.59 -21.62
C ALA A 334 19.55 -13.39 -21.88
N GLN A 335 19.04 -12.18 -21.70
CA GLN A 335 19.77 -10.94 -22.03
C GLN A 335 20.15 -10.19 -20.77
N LYS A 336 21.27 -9.49 -20.82
CA LYS A 336 21.65 -8.50 -19.79
C LYS A 336 20.97 -7.18 -20.13
N LEU A 337 20.05 -6.76 -19.30
CA LEU A 337 19.24 -5.56 -19.52
C LEU A 337 19.63 -4.47 -18.55
N GLU A 338 19.59 -3.22 -18.99
CA GLU A 338 19.90 -2.07 -18.14
C GLU A 338 18.84 -1.87 -17.07
N TRP A 339 19.29 -1.67 -15.83
CA TRP A 339 18.46 -1.43 -14.67
C TRP A 339 18.89 -0.21 -13.91
N MET A 340 17.91 0.56 -13.45
CA MET A 340 18.12 1.77 -12.65
C MET A 340 17.08 1.87 -11.55
N PRO A 341 17.42 2.53 -10.44
CA PRO A 341 16.43 2.91 -9.43
C PRO A 341 15.38 3.87 -10.00
N GLN A 342 14.12 3.58 -9.77
CA GLN A 342 13.00 4.43 -10.14
C GLN A 342 12.13 4.75 -8.92
N VAL A 343 11.77 6.00 -8.75
CA VAL A 343 10.91 6.45 -7.66
C VAL A 343 9.46 6.05 -7.93
N ARG A 344 8.80 5.47 -6.94
CA ARG A 344 7.36 5.11 -7.00
C ARG A 344 6.47 6.11 -6.29
N HIS A 345 6.74 6.38 -5.03
CA HIS A 345 6.01 7.33 -4.18
C HIS A 345 6.83 7.62 -2.91
N THR A 346 6.40 8.59 -2.11
CA THR A 346 6.97 8.76 -0.77
C THR A 346 6.41 7.72 0.22
N TYR A 347 7.17 7.41 1.24
CA TYR A 347 6.68 6.67 2.41
C TYR A 347 6.03 7.57 3.45
N GLY A 348 6.08 8.88 3.28
CA GLY A 348 5.47 9.84 4.19
C GLY A 348 3.97 9.66 4.36
N GLY A 349 3.47 10.10 5.51
CA GLY A 349 2.06 10.02 5.86
C GLY A 349 1.64 10.99 6.95
N ILE A 350 0.35 10.99 7.23
CA ILE A 350 -0.31 11.78 8.26
C ILE A 350 0.08 11.23 9.64
N VAL A 351 0.50 12.11 10.55
CA VAL A 351 0.72 11.74 11.96
C VAL A 351 -0.62 11.44 12.61
N ALA A 352 -0.74 10.24 13.15
CA ALA A 352 -1.92 9.77 13.87
C ALA A 352 -1.47 8.85 15.01
N ASP A 353 -2.31 8.72 16.04
CA ASP A 353 -2.09 7.79 17.15
C ASP A 353 -2.29 6.32 16.74
N LEU A 354 -2.18 5.39 17.67
CA LEU A 354 -2.33 3.95 17.40
C LEU A 354 -3.68 3.61 16.77
N ASP A 355 -4.72 4.34 17.12
CA ASP A 355 -6.09 4.15 16.64
C ASP A 355 -6.42 4.95 15.38
N GLY A 356 -5.43 5.62 14.81
CA GLY A 356 -5.57 6.39 13.58
C GLY A 356 -6.15 7.79 13.77
N ALA A 357 -6.38 8.27 14.99
CA ALA A 357 -6.85 9.61 15.25
C ALA A 357 -5.75 10.64 15.00
N THR A 358 -6.07 11.70 14.27
CA THR A 358 -5.16 12.84 14.04
C THR A 358 -5.31 13.90 15.15
N ALA A 359 -4.52 14.96 15.09
CA ALA A 359 -4.68 16.11 16.00
C ALA A 359 -6.03 16.83 15.82
N ILE A 360 -6.73 16.61 14.69
CA ILE A 360 -8.04 17.21 14.42
C ILE A 360 -9.13 16.25 14.89
N LYS A 361 -9.95 16.67 15.84
CA LYS A 361 -11.04 15.84 16.38
C LYS A 361 -11.98 15.37 15.27
N GLY A 362 -12.28 14.08 15.25
CA GLY A 362 -13.14 13.46 14.24
C GLY A 362 -12.46 13.22 12.89
N LEU A 363 -11.18 13.56 12.73
CA LEU A 363 -10.39 13.22 11.54
C LEU A 363 -9.44 12.07 11.83
N TYR A 364 -9.54 11.01 11.02
CA TYR A 364 -8.76 9.78 11.14
C TYR A 364 -7.97 9.51 9.87
N ALA A 365 -6.88 8.74 10.00
CA ALA A 365 -6.10 8.27 8.87
C ALA A 365 -5.77 6.79 9.03
N ALA A 366 -5.80 6.04 7.91
CA ALA A 366 -5.54 4.61 7.88
C ALA A 366 -4.75 4.17 6.65
N GLY A 367 -4.16 2.99 6.73
CA GLY A 367 -3.35 2.42 5.66
C GLY A 367 -2.13 3.27 5.36
N LEU A 368 -1.79 3.35 4.08
CA LEU A 368 -0.62 4.11 3.66
C LEU A 368 -0.82 5.64 3.68
N ALA A 369 -2.01 6.15 3.99
CA ALA A 369 -2.20 7.57 4.27
C ALA A 369 -1.53 8.03 5.59
N ARG A 370 -1.39 7.09 6.55
CA ARG A 370 -0.64 7.29 7.82
C ARG A 370 0.65 6.46 7.89
N ASN A 371 1.25 6.17 6.77
CA ASN A 371 2.32 5.20 6.60
C ASN A 371 3.32 5.17 7.77
N PRO A 372 3.51 4.01 8.45
CA PRO A 372 4.46 3.89 9.55
C PRO A 372 5.92 3.77 9.09
N ASP A 373 6.12 3.47 7.80
CA ASP A 373 7.43 3.04 7.32
C ASP A 373 8.39 4.20 7.07
N PRO A 374 9.62 4.12 7.54
CA PRO A 374 10.69 5.07 7.19
C PRO A 374 11.46 4.65 5.92
N GLY A 375 10.80 4.13 4.89
CA GLY A 375 11.38 4.14 3.56
C GLY A 375 11.94 2.86 2.95
N VAL A 376 11.68 1.67 3.49
CA VAL A 376 12.15 0.41 2.87
C VAL A 376 11.00 -0.50 2.46
N TYR A 377 11.07 -1.04 1.23
CA TYR A 377 10.02 -1.91 0.70
C TYR A 377 10.11 -3.35 1.23
N MET A 378 9.00 -3.85 1.74
CA MET A 378 8.80 -5.27 2.03
C MET A 378 7.60 -5.83 1.25
N GLY A 379 7.75 -7.03 0.67
CA GLY A 379 6.65 -7.76 0.04
C GLY A 379 5.58 -8.12 1.09
N GLY A 380 4.29 -7.91 0.74
CA GLY A 380 3.19 -8.25 1.62
C GLY A 380 2.91 -7.26 2.78
N TRP A 381 3.82 -6.30 3.03
CA TRP A 381 3.69 -5.38 4.16
C TRP A 381 2.54 -4.39 4.00
N ALA A 382 2.38 -3.81 2.81
CA ALA A 382 1.28 -2.89 2.54
C ALA A 382 -0.11 -3.54 2.73
N THR A 383 -0.26 -4.83 2.40
CA THR A 383 -1.51 -5.58 2.64
C THR A 383 -1.77 -5.71 4.14
N CYS A 384 -0.74 -6.03 4.92
CA CYS A 384 -0.82 -6.10 6.38
C CYS A 384 -1.21 -4.76 6.99
N ILE A 385 -0.47 -3.68 6.68
CA ILE A 385 -0.75 -2.32 7.18
C ILE A 385 -2.18 -1.88 6.85
N THR A 386 -2.62 -2.08 5.60
CA THR A 386 -3.95 -1.62 5.18
C THR A 386 -5.08 -2.37 5.86
N ALA A 387 -4.92 -3.66 6.10
CA ALA A 387 -5.92 -4.46 6.79
C ALA A 387 -6.01 -4.09 8.29
N THR A 388 -4.89 -4.08 8.99
CA THR A 388 -4.85 -3.84 10.44
C THR A 388 -5.20 -2.41 10.80
N THR A 389 -4.52 -1.43 10.21
CA THR A 389 -4.78 -0.02 10.53
C THR A 389 -6.13 0.47 10.00
N GLY A 390 -6.62 -0.09 8.88
CA GLY A 390 -7.98 0.17 8.41
C GLY A 390 -9.01 -0.29 9.42
N TYR A 391 -8.86 -1.52 9.92
CA TYR A 391 -9.74 -2.10 10.92
C TYR A 391 -9.74 -1.27 12.22
N SER A 392 -8.56 -0.98 12.81
CA SER A 392 -8.47 -0.20 14.04
C SER A 392 -9.03 1.21 13.91
N ALA A 393 -8.68 1.92 12.83
CA ALA A 393 -9.15 3.28 12.63
C ALA A 393 -10.67 3.35 12.33
N GLY A 394 -11.21 2.33 11.67
CA GLY A 394 -12.66 2.20 11.45
C GLY A 394 -13.43 2.05 12.75
N GLU A 395 -12.93 1.21 13.67
CA GLU A 395 -13.49 1.07 15.00
C GLU A 395 -13.40 2.36 15.81
N ALA A 396 -12.22 2.97 15.88
CA ALA A 396 -12.01 4.20 16.65
C ALA A 396 -12.86 5.36 16.14
N ALA A 397 -12.97 5.52 14.83
CA ALA A 397 -13.83 6.53 14.23
C ALA A 397 -15.32 6.28 14.53
N ALA A 398 -15.75 5.03 14.52
CA ALA A 398 -17.13 4.67 14.87
C ALA A 398 -17.45 4.95 16.34
N ARG A 399 -16.57 4.55 17.27
CA ARG A 399 -16.74 4.85 18.70
C ARG A 399 -16.72 6.36 18.99
N PHE A 400 -15.92 7.13 18.26
CA PHE A 400 -15.98 8.60 18.35
C PHE A 400 -17.37 9.11 17.96
N VAL A 401 -17.94 8.59 16.88
CA VAL A 401 -19.30 8.96 16.44
C VAL A 401 -20.35 8.60 17.49
N GLU A 402 -20.30 7.41 18.10
CA GLU A 402 -21.23 7.03 19.18
C GLU A 402 -21.19 8.00 20.37
N GLY A 403 -19.99 8.50 20.72
CA GLY A 403 -19.80 9.42 21.85
C GLY A 403 -20.09 10.89 21.55
N HIS A 404 -20.46 11.26 20.31
CA HIS A 404 -20.60 12.66 19.91
C HIS A 404 -21.82 12.87 19.01
N ASP A 405 -22.68 13.82 19.39
CA ASP A 405 -23.86 14.17 18.58
C ASP A 405 -23.52 14.86 17.25
N ALA A 406 -24.45 14.73 16.29
CA ALA A 406 -24.36 15.47 15.03
C ALA A 406 -24.48 16.97 15.29
N ARG A 407 -23.53 17.78 14.79
CA ARG A 407 -23.62 19.25 14.85
C ARG A 407 -24.16 19.80 13.54
N PRO A 408 -25.04 20.81 13.57
CA PRO A 408 -25.48 21.50 12.37
C PRO A 408 -24.29 22.23 11.72
N LEU A 409 -24.23 22.24 10.39
CA LEU A 409 -23.28 23.11 9.67
C LEU A 409 -23.59 24.58 10.04
N ARG A 410 -22.54 25.38 10.32
CA ARG A 410 -22.72 26.82 10.41
C ARG A 410 -23.27 27.33 9.07
N GLN A 411 -24.43 28.01 9.11
CA GLN A 411 -24.98 28.68 7.92
C GLN A 411 -23.95 29.71 7.43
N GLY A 412 -23.45 29.57 6.23
CA GLY A 412 -22.52 30.53 5.62
C GLY A 412 -21.32 29.94 4.85
N LEU A 413 -21.05 28.65 4.93
CA LEU A 413 -19.95 27.99 4.19
C LEU A 413 -20.25 27.72 2.71
N CYS A 414 -21.44 28.02 2.23
CA CYS A 414 -21.88 27.87 0.84
C CYS A 414 -22.11 29.21 0.16
N ARG A 415 -21.26 30.22 0.38
CA ARG A 415 -21.28 31.45 -0.40
C ARG A 415 -20.03 31.59 -1.26
#